data_db1bbe212f68942aae0b9695ed1dab94
#
_entry.id   db1bbe212f68942aae0b9695ed1dab94
#
_cell.length_a   1.000
_cell.length_b   1.000
_cell.length_c   1.000
_cell.angle_alpha   90.00
_cell.angle_beta   90.00
_cell.angle_gamma   90.00
#
_symmetry.space_group_name_H-M   'P 1'
#
loop_
_entity.id
_entity.type
_entity.pdbx_description
1 polymer ?
#
loop_
_entity_poly.entity_id
_entity_poly.type
_entity_poly.pdbx_seq_one_letter_code
_entity_poly.pdbx_strand_id
1 'polypeptide(L)'
;LLVFDEETLRTMCRQFVGEFTSRYSNSFVAYASKAFLNQAIARLVAEEGLGLDVVSGGELAVAKAAGVPMDKLYFHGNNKSPEELEFAVESGIGRVVVDSFHEMGLLSDIARARGVIQDVMIRLSPNVDPHTHAHTTTGILDSKFGFSIETGDAARAIRRALDAPNLDLVGIHFHLGSPIFELEPYSIAIDTV
;
A
#
# COMPACT_ATOMS: atom_id res chain seq x y z
N LEU A 1 -26.82 -11.58 -9.68
CA LEU A 1 -25.94 -11.13 -10.74
C LEU A 1 -25.40 -9.76 -10.38
N LEU A 2 -24.06 -9.63 -10.29
CA LEU A 2 -23.41 -8.31 -10.18
C LEU A 2 -23.12 -7.84 -11.61
N VAL A 3 -23.48 -6.58 -11.89
CA VAL A 3 -23.23 -5.92 -13.17
C VAL A 3 -22.39 -4.69 -12.90
N PHE A 4 -21.27 -4.55 -13.62
CA PHE A 4 -20.41 -3.38 -13.56
C PHE A 4 -20.62 -2.56 -14.83
N ASP A 5 -20.83 -1.26 -14.67
CA ASP A 5 -20.85 -0.32 -15.78
C ASP A 5 -19.45 0.21 -16.04
N GLU A 6 -18.89 -0.14 -17.21
CA GLU A 6 -17.50 0.21 -17.55
C GLU A 6 -17.29 1.72 -17.62
N GLU A 7 -18.22 2.48 -18.21
CA GLU A 7 -18.06 3.92 -18.34
C GLU A 7 -18.06 4.63 -16.97
N THR A 8 -18.91 4.16 -16.05
CA THR A 8 -18.90 4.66 -14.67
C THR A 8 -17.54 4.38 -14.00
N LEU A 9 -17.00 3.17 -14.13
CA LEU A 9 -15.69 2.85 -13.56
C LEU A 9 -14.57 3.72 -14.12
N ARG A 10 -14.53 3.89 -15.46
CA ARG A 10 -13.54 4.76 -16.11
C ARG A 10 -13.68 6.21 -15.69
N THR A 11 -14.91 6.71 -15.62
CA THR A 11 -15.19 8.07 -15.16
C THR A 11 -14.67 8.31 -13.75
N MET A 12 -14.91 7.37 -12.82
CA MET A 12 -14.41 7.46 -11.46
C MET A 12 -12.87 7.42 -11.40
N CYS A 13 -12.23 6.56 -12.19
CA CYS A 13 -10.77 6.52 -12.29
C CYS A 13 -10.20 7.87 -12.74
N ARG A 14 -10.73 8.43 -13.83
CA ARG A 14 -10.32 9.73 -14.37
C ARG A 14 -10.54 10.87 -13.37
N GLN A 15 -11.66 10.83 -12.64
CA GLN A 15 -11.95 11.82 -11.61
C GLN A 15 -10.91 11.78 -10.48
N PHE A 16 -10.60 10.61 -9.92
CA PHE A 16 -9.57 10.48 -8.88
C PHE A 16 -8.21 10.96 -9.38
N VAL A 17 -7.77 10.50 -10.54
CA VAL A 17 -6.49 10.93 -11.12
C VAL A 17 -6.47 12.45 -11.32
N GLY A 18 -7.51 13.01 -11.95
CA GLY A 18 -7.59 14.45 -12.24
C GLY A 18 -7.62 15.32 -10.99
N GLU A 19 -8.40 14.92 -9.96
CA GLU A 19 -8.50 15.67 -8.71
C GLU A 19 -7.17 15.72 -7.94
N PHE A 20 -6.41 14.64 -7.93
CA PHE A 20 -5.10 14.63 -7.26
C PHE A 20 -4.04 15.35 -8.10
N THR A 21 -3.89 15.02 -9.38
CA THR A 21 -2.82 15.58 -10.22
C THR A 21 -2.98 17.07 -10.49
N SER A 22 -4.21 17.61 -10.51
CA SER A 22 -4.45 19.05 -10.63
C SER A 22 -4.00 19.84 -9.41
N ARG A 23 -3.96 19.23 -8.24
CA ARG A 23 -3.52 19.87 -6.98
C ARG A 23 -2.05 19.63 -6.68
N TYR A 24 -1.56 18.47 -7.03
CA TYR A 24 -0.17 18.08 -6.82
C TYR A 24 0.28 17.15 -7.96
N SER A 25 1.08 17.69 -8.87
CA SER A 25 1.49 16.98 -10.09
C SER A 25 2.31 15.71 -9.83
N ASN A 26 3.02 15.65 -8.68
CA ASN A 26 3.75 14.45 -8.25
C ASN A 26 2.88 13.54 -7.38
N SER A 27 1.66 13.27 -7.82
CA SER A 27 0.73 12.35 -7.16
C SER A 27 0.52 11.10 -7.99
N PHE A 28 0.19 10.00 -7.33
CA PHE A 28 -0.12 8.73 -7.96
C PHE A 28 -1.31 8.08 -7.27
N VAL A 29 -2.28 7.62 -8.06
CA VAL A 29 -3.49 6.98 -7.57
C VAL A 29 -3.37 5.48 -7.79
N ALA A 30 -3.57 4.69 -6.75
CA ALA A 30 -3.62 3.23 -6.82
C ALA A 30 -5.01 2.71 -6.44
N TYR A 31 -5.50 1.75 -7.21
CA TYR A 31 -6.76 1.07 -6.95
C TYR A 31 -6.56 -0.06 -5.93
N ALA A 32 -7.38 -0.11 -4.90
CA ALA A 32 -7.34 -1.15 -3.88
C ALA A 32 -7.95 -2.45 -4.41
N SER A 33 -7.12 -3.40 -4.80
CA SER A 33 -7.51 -4.68 -5.43
C SER A 33 -8.44 -5.53 -4.55
N LYS A 34 -8.31 -5.42 -3.23
CA LYS A 34 -9.18 -6.10 -2.26
C LYS A 34 -10.67 -5.80 -2.42
N ALA A 35 -11.03 -4.69 -3.07
CA ALA A 35 -12.43 -4.33 -3.31
C ALA A 35 -13.07 -5.29 -4.34
N PHE A 36 -12.42 -5.47 -5.46
CA PHE A 36 -12.74 -6.46 -6.49
C PHE A 36 -11.65 -6.48 -7.55
N LEU A 37 -11.05 -7.63 -7.83
CA LEU A 37 -10.04 -7.76 -8.85
C LEU A 37 -10.29 -8.97 -9.75
N ASN A 38 -10.22 -8.73 -11.04
CA ASN A 38 -10.00 -9.70 -12.10
C ASN A 38 -9.15 -9.04 -13.21
N GLN A 39 -8.76 -9.81 -14.23
CA GLN A 39 -7.91 -9.26 -15.29
C GLN A 39 -8.56 -8.09 -16.06
N ALA A 40 -9.89 -8.07 -16.21
CA ALA A 40 -10.59 -6.99 -16.91
C ALA A 40 -10.51 -5.68 -16.11
N ILE A 41 -10.78 -5.74 -14.80
CA ILE A 41 -10.67 -4.57 -13.90
C ILE A 41 -9.21 -4.12 -13.80
N ALA A 42 -8.26 -5.03 -13.65
CA ALA A 42 -6.85 -4.70 -13.59
C ALA A 42 -6.39 -3.91 -14.84
N ARG A 43 -6.78 -4.37 -16.03
CA ARG A 43 -6.51 -3.66 -17.30
C ARG A 43 -7.20 -2.30 -17.35
N LEU A 44 -8.48 -2.23 -17.02
CA LEU A 44 -9.26 -0.99 -17.05
C LEU A 44 -8.61 0.10 -16.19
N VAL A 45 -8.28 -0.21 -14.95
CA VAL A 45 -7.69 0.79 -14.04
C VAL A 45 -6.28 1.21 -14.49
N ALA A 46 -5.49 0.27 -15.02
CA ALA A 46 -4.17 0.57 -15.57
C ALA A 46 -4.24 1.45 -16.83
N GLU A 47 -5.21 1.22 -17.72
CA GLU A 47 -5.47 2.05 -18.91
C GLU A 47 -5.86 3.48 -18.54
N GLU A 48 -6.57 3.66 -17.42
CA GLU A 48 -6.94 4.98 -16.89
C GLU A 48 -5.81 5.64 -16.06
N GLY A 49 -4.61 5.04 -16.04
CA GLY A 49 -3.41 5.62 -15.44
C GLY A 49 -3.19 5.32 -13.97
N LEU A 50 -4.03 4.48 -13.35
CA LEU A 50 -3.87 4.07 -11.95
C LEU A 50 -2.85 2.93 -11.83
N GLY A 51 -2.27 2.81 -10.62
CA GLY A 51 -1.62 1.59 -10.17
C GLY A 51 -2.56 0.67 -9.42
N LEU A 52 -2.01 -0.38 -8.83
CA LEU A 52 -2.76 -1.33 -8.02
C LEU A 52 -2.12 -1.51 -6.64
N ASP A 53 -2.97 -1.48 -5.62
CA ASP A 53 -2.67 -2.02 -4.29
C ASP A 53 -3.06 -3.49 -4.28
N VAL A 54 -2.08 -4.39 -4.18
CA VAL A 54 -2.32 -5.83 -4.06
C VAL A 54 -2.01 -6.29 -2.64
N VAL A 55 -2.79 -7.24 -2.12
CA VAL A 55 -2.66 -7.73 -0.74
C VAL A 55 -2.34 -9.23 -0.65
N SER A 56 -2.19 -9.89 -1.79
CA SER A 56 -1.84 -11.33 -1.87
C SER A 56 -1.10 -11.65 -3.15
N GLY A 57 -0.39 -12.79 -3.14
CA GLY A 57 0.21 -13.35 -4.34
C GLY A 57 -0.80 -13.67 -5.45
N GLY A 58 -2.04 -14.00 -5.07
CA GLY A 58 -3.13 -14.21 -6.03
C GLY A 58 -3.50 -12.93 -6.79
N GLU A 59 -3.67 -11.81 -6.10
CA GLU A 59 -3.94 -10.51 -6.73
C GLU A 59 -2.75 -10.06 -7.59
N LEU A 60 -1.53 -10.26 -7.11
CA LEU A 60 -0.31 -9.99 -7.87
C LEU A 60 -0.26 -10.81 -9.17
N ALA A 61 -0.60 -12.10 -9.12
CA ALA A 61 -0.66 -12.96 -10.29
C ALA A 61 -1.72 -12.49 -11.30
N VAL A 62 -2.88 -12.05 -10.82
CA VAL A 62 -3.94 -11.48 -11.66
C VAL A 62 -3.47 -10.20 -12.36
N ALA A 63 -2.84 -9.28 -11.62
CA ALA A 63 -2.29 -8.04 -12.16
C ALA A 63 -1.24 -8.31 -13.25
N LYS A 64 -0.29 -9.23 -12.97
CA LYS A 64 0.74 -9.66 -13.93
C LYS A 64 0.14 -10.29 -15.18
N ALA A 65 -0.83 -11.19 -15.03
CA ALA A 65 -1.53 -11.83 -16.15
C ALA A 65 -2.37 -10.83 -16.97
N ALA A 66 -2.83 -9.75 -16.36
CA ALA A 66 -3.52 -8.66 -17.04
C ALA A 66 -2.58 -7.73 -17.83
N GLY A 67 -1.25 -7.85 -17.64
CA GLY A 67 -0.26 -7.00 -18.28
C GLY A 67 -0.11 -5.61 -17.62
N VAL A 68 -0.50 -5.48 -16.35
CA VAL A 68 -0.28 -4.23 -15.59
C VAL A 68 1.22 -4.05 -15.36
N PRO A 69 1.78 -2.84 -15.59
CA PRO A 69 3.18 -2.56 -15.29
C PRO A 69 3.49 -2.81 -13.82
N MET A 70 4.42 -3.71 -13.54
CA MET A 70 4.69 -4.18 -12.18
C MET A 70 5.29 -3.09 -11.27
N ASP A 71 5.99 -2.13 -11.86
CA ASP A 71 6.55 -0.94 -11.19
C ASP A 71 5.47 0.00 -10.63
N LYS A 72 4.23 -0.14 -11.08
CA LYS A 72 3.07 0.62 -10.59
C LYS A 72 2.27 -0.11 -9.51
N LEU A 73 2.75 -1.25 -9.03
CA LEU A 73 2.10 -2.04 -7.98
C LEU A 73 2.72 -1.78 -6.62
N TYR A 74 1.83 -1.77 -5.60
CA TYR A 74 2.17 -1.71 -4.18
C TYR A 74 1.70 -3.00 -3.52
N PHE A 75 2.61 -3.73 -2.86
CA PHE A 75 2.27 -4.96 -2.18
C PHE A 75 2.06 -4.74 -0.69
N HIS A 76 0.79 -4.75 -0.29
CA HIS A 76 0.33 -4.61 1.09
C HIS A 76 0.08 -5.96 1.76
N GLY A 77 -0.36 -5.94 3.02
CA GLY A 77 -0.70 -7.11 3.80
C GLY A 77 0.25 -7.29 5.01
N ASN A 78 -0.28 -7.85 6.09
CA ASN A 78 0.44 -8.04 7.34
C ASN A 78 0.99 -9.46 7.54
N ASN A 79 0.79 -10.34 6.57
CA ASN A 79 1.25 -11.73 6.63
C ASN A 79 1.63 -12.24 5.23
N LYS A 80 2.54 -11.51 4.57
CA LYS A 80 3.10 -11.95 3.29
C LYS A 80 4.00 -13.15 3.50
N SER A 81 3.76 -14.25 2.76
CA SER A 81 4.60 -15.44 2.84
C SER A 81 5.95 -15.22 2.14
N PRO A 82 6.97 -16.05 2.44
CA PRO A 82 8.24 -16.02 1.71
C PRO A 82 8.03 -16.16 0.20
N GLU A 83 7.18 -17.07 -0.23
CA GLU A 83 6.90 -17.36 -1.64
C GLU A 83 6.20 -16.18 -2.34
N GLU A 84 5.31 -15.48 -1.63
CA GLU A 84 4.66 -14.27 -2.15
C GLU A 84 5.66 -13.12 -2.31
N LEU A 85 6.57 -12.93 -1.35
CA LEU A 85 7.62 -11.92 -1.43
C LEU A 85 8.63 -12.25 -2.53
N GLU A 86 9.05 -13.52 -2.66
CA GLU A 86 9.89 -13.96 -3.77
C GLU A 86 9.24 -13.69 -5.12
N PHE A 87 7.96 -14.09 -5.28
CA PHE A 87 7.21 -13.85 -6.51
C PHE A 87 7.08 -12.36 -6.83
N ALA A 88 6.86 -11.52 -5.82
CA ALA A 88 6.79 -10.07 -5.99
C ALA A 88 8.12 -9.48 -6.48
N VAL A 89 9.22 -9.80 -5.81
CA VAL A 89 10.57 -9.33 -6.16
C VAL A 89 10.98 -9.83 -7.56
N GLU A 90 10.77 -11.11 -7.85
CA GLU A 90 11.05 -11.70 -9.18
C GLU A 90 10.22 -11.07 -10.30
N SER A 91 9.02 -10.62 -9.98
CA SER A 91 8.14 -9.96 -10.94
C SER A 91 8.48 -8.48 -11.17
N GLY A 92 9.42 -7.93 -10.39
CA GLY A 92 9.81 -6.53 -10.49
C GLY A 92 8.76 -5.58 -9.90
N ILE A 93 8.15 -5.97 -8.77
CA ILE A 93 7.14 -5.12 -8.12
C ILE A 93 7.70 -3.75 -7.76
N GLY A 94 6.89 -2.71 -7.96
CA GLY A 94 7.32 -1.34 -7.68
C GLY A 94 7.66 -1.12 -6.22
N ARG A 95 6.75 -1.44 -5.31
CA ARG A 95 6.95 -1.19 -3.87
C ARG A 95 6.36 -2.28 -3.01
N VAL A 96 7.06 -2.61 -1.92
CA VAL A 96 6.53 -3.46 -0.85
C VAL A 96 6.25 -2.59 0.37
N VAL A 97 5.01 -2.61 0.85
CA VAL A 97 4.63 -1.91 2.09
C VAL A 97 4.86 -2.86 3.27
N VAL A 98 5.95 -2.62 3.97
CA VAL A 98 6.46 -3.46 5.07
C VAL A 98 5.65 -3.24 6.32
N ASP A 99 5.14 -4.33 6.90
CA ASP A 99 4.21 -4.33 8.03
C ASP A 99 4.85 -4.82 9.35
N SER A 100 5.97 -5.51 9.28
CA SER A 100 6.66 -6.06 10.46
C SER A 100 8.18 -6.14 10.29
N PHE A 101 8.90 -6.24 11.43
CA PHE A 101 10.35 -6.44 11.45
C PHE A 101 10.77 -7.81 10.87
N HIS A 102 9.94 -8.83 11.03
CA HIS A 102 10.17 -10.14 10.45
C HIS A 102 10.13 -10.09 8.93
N GLU A 103 9.07 -9.50 8.38
CA GLU A 103 8.91 -9.29 6.94
C GLU A 103 10.08 -8.48 6.35
N MET A 104 10.47 -7.39 7.03
CA MET A 104 11.60 -6.56 6.59
C MET A 104 12.90 -7.37 6.45
N GLY A 105 13.19 -8.23 7.43
CA GLY A 105 14.36 -9.10 7.38
C GLY A 105 14.28 -10.09 6.22
N LEU A 106 13.15 -10.75 6.07
CA LEU A 106 12.90 -11.72 5.01
C LEU A 106 12.99 -11.09 3.62
N LEU A 107 12.37 -9.92 3.42
CA LEU A 107 12.43 -9.19 2.16
C LEU A 107 13.86 -8.77 1.81
N SER A 108 14.64 -8.29 2.79
CA SER A 108 16.04 -7.93 2.59
C SER A 108 16.89 -9.14 2.18
N ASP A 109 16.65 -10.32 2.77
CA ASP A 109 17.34 -11.55 2.41
C ASP A 109 16.98 -12.01 0.98
N ILE A 110 15.70 -11.92 0.60
CA ILE A 110 15.21 -12.24 -0.75
C ILE A 110 15.83 -11.27 -1.78
N ALA A 111 15.78 -9.97 -1.52
CA ALA A 111 16.34 -8.95 -2.41
C ALA A 111 17.86 -9.17 -2.61
N ARG A 112 18.57 -9.47 -1.52
CA ARG A 112 20.02 -9.83 -1.58
C ARG A 112 20.26 -11.07 -2.43
N ALA A 113 19.48 -12.12 -2.25
CA ALA A 113 19.62 -13.36 -2.99
C ALA A 113 19.37 -13.18 -4.51
N ARG A 114 18.50 -12.22 -4.86
CA ARG A 114 18.18 -11.86 -6.24
C ARG A 114 19.08 -10.76 -6.82
N GLY A 115 19.97 -10.18 -6.01
CA GLY A 115 20.89 -9.12 -6.44
C GLY A 115 20.19 -7.81 -6.82
N VAL A 116 19.05 -7.50 -6.18
CA VAL A 116 18.27 -6.29 -6.41
C VAL A 116 18.19 -5.43 -5.15
N ILE A 117 17.91 -4.14 -5.34
CA ILE A 117 17.49 -3.23 -4.27
C ILE A 117 15.98 -3.07 -4.43
N GLN A 118 15.22 -3.40 -3.39
CA GLN A 118 13.76 -3.31 -3.42
C GLN A 118 13.27 -2.04 -2.75
N ASP A 119 12.47 -1.25 -3.49
CA ASP A 119 11.77 -0.10 -2.93
C ASP A 119 10.76 -0.54 -1.87
N VAL A 120 10.81 0.09 -0.72
CA VAL A 120 9.91 -0.21 0.40
C VAL A 120 9.28 1.04 0.97
N MET A 121 8.06 0.88 1.47
CA MET A 121 7.40 1.84 2.35
C MET A 121 7.18 1.20 3.71
N ILE A 122 7.29 1.98 4.78
CA ILE A 122 7.00 1.49 6.13
C ILE A 122 5.55 1.81 6.48
N ARG A 123 4.78 0.78 6.83
CA ARG A 123 3.41 0.97 7.29
C ARG A 123 3.40 1.41 8.74
N LEU A 124 2.88 2.60 8.97
CA LEU A 124 2.72 3.19 10.30
C LEU A 124 1.31 2.94 10.83
N SER A 125 1.19 2.80 12.15
CA SER A 125 -0.07 2.83 12.88
C SER A 125 -0.14 4.15 13.65
N PRO A 126 -0.87 5.15 13.13
CA PRO A 126 -0.96 6.47 13.76
C PRO A 126 -1.90 6.50 14.97
N ASN A 127 -2.59 5.40 15.27
CA ASN A 127 -3.54 5.28 16.37
C ASN A 127 -4.68 6.32 16.35
N VAL A 128 -5.16 6.64 15.15
CA VAL A 128 -6.30 7.54 14.93
C VAL A 128 -7.55 6.71 14.72
N ASP A 129 -8.60 6.98 15.52
CA ASP A 129 -9.90 6.35 15.34
C ASP A 129 -10.68 7.07 14.22
N PRO A 130 -11.06 6.39 13.13
CA PRO A 130 -11.79 7.00 12.03
C PRO A 130 -13.24 7.37 12.38
N HIS A 131 -13.76 6.94 13.55
CA HIS A 131 -15.16 7.10 13.93
C HIS A 131 -15.38 8.07 15.09
N THR A 132 -14.33 8.62 15.69
CA THR A 132 -14.48 9.53 16.85
C THR A 132 -14.12 10.96 16.52
N HIS A 133 -15.02 11.89 16.94
CA HIS A 133 -14.67 13.30 17.13
C HIS A 133 -13.53 13.44 18.15
N ALA A 134 -12.61 14.31 17.89
CA ALA A 134 -11.26 14.51 18.42
C ALA A 134 -10.98 14.41 19.96
N HIS A 135 -11.87 13.89 20.80
CA HIS A 135 -11.71 13.94 22.25
C HIS A 135 -11.82 12.62 23.03
N THR A 136 -11.90 11.48 22.38
CA THR A 136 -11.96 10.17 23.07
C THR A 136 -11.04 9.15 22.44
N THR A 137 -9.76 9.45 22.35
CA THR A 137 -8.73 8.48 21.95
C THR A 137 -8.34 7.66 23.16
N THR A 138 -9.08 6.62 23.48
CA THR A 138 -8.55 5.50 24.25
C THR A 138 -7.88 4.60 23.24
N GLY A 139 -6.53 4.66 23.20
CA GLY A 139 -5.71 4.01 22.20
C GLY A 139 -6.05 2.54 21.97
N ILE A 140 -6.34 2.20 20.73
CA ILE A 140 -6.30 0.81 20.27
C ILE A 140 -4.83 0.51 19.93
N LEU A 141 -4.03 0.24 20.98
CA LEU A 141 -2.65 -0.24 20.86
C LEU A 141 -2.56 -1.63 20.19
N ASP A 142 -3.68 -2.24 19.88
CA ASP A 142 -3.80 -3.61 19.39
C ASP A 142 -4.15 -3.69 17.90
N SER A 143 -3.51 -2.84 17.13
CA SER A 143 -3.59 -2.98 15.67
C SER A 143 -2.64 -4.11 15.24
N LYS A 144 -3.18 -5.10 14.52
CA LYS A 144 -2.40 -6.16 13.86
C LYS A 144 -1.60 -5.64 12.65
N PHE A 145 -1.67 -4.36 12.37
CA PHE A 145 -1.09 -3.74 11.18
C PHE A 145 -0.09 -2.65 11.54
N GLY A 146 1.08 -2.72 10.90
CA GLY A 146 2.05 -1.66 10.89
C GLY A 146 2.81 -1.46 12.19
N PHE A 147 3.70 -0.48 12.17
CA PHE A 147 4.55 -0.12 13.29
C PHE A 147 3.93 1.03 14.08
N SER A 148 3.78 0.84 15.39
CA SER A 148 3.23 1.87 16.28
C SER A 148 4.18 3.08 16.39
N ILE A 149 3.60 4.28 16.26
CA ILE A 149 4.31 5.52 16.51
C ILE A 149 4.56 5.70 18.02
N GLU A 150 3.56 5.39 18.84
CA GLU A 150 3.61 5.57 20.30
C GLU A 150 4.69 4.73 20.98
N THR A 151 4.86 3.48 20.56
CA THR A 151 5.88 2.58 21.13
C THR A 151 7.29 2.87 20.61
N GLY A 152 7.44 3.75 19.61
CA GLY A 152 8.68 4.03 18.93
C GLY A 152 9.09 2.97 17.89
N ASP A 153 8.25 1.97 17.63
CA ASP A 153 8.51 0.95 16.63
C ASP A 153 8.60 1.52 15.23
N ALA A 154 7.78 2.53 14.92
CA ALA A 154 7.83 3.25 13.66
C ALA A 154 9.22 3.83 13.39
N ALA A 155 9.77 4.58 14.34
CA ALA A 155 11.11 5.17 14.22
C ALA A 155 12.22 4.13 14.14
N ARG A 156 12.06 2.97 14.83
CA ARG A 156 13.02 1.85 14.72
C ARG A 156 12.94 1.19 13.35
N ALA A 157 11.74 1.00 12.82
CA ALA A 157 11.54 0.39 11.50
C ALA A 157 12.14 1.26 10.39
N ILE A 158 11.92 2.57 10.45
CA ILE A 158 12.50 3.53 9.50
C ILE A 158 14.04 3.45 9.54
N ARG A 159 14.65 3.53 10.73
CA ARG A 159 16.12 3.42 10.86
C ARG A 159 16.63 2.09 10.30
N ARG A 160 15.97 0.97 10.65
CA ARG A 160 16.38 -0.34 10.16
C ARG A 160 16.24 -0.50 8.64
N ALA A 161 15.22 0.12 8.03
CA ALA A 161 15.07 0.13 6.58
C ALA A 161 16.17 0.95 5.90
N LEU A 162 16.53 2.12 6.46
CA LEU A 162 17.62 2.96 5.96
C LEU A 162 18.99 2.28 6.05
N ASP A 163 19.19 1.45 7.08
CA ASP A 163 20.44 0.70 7.28
C ASP A 163 20.51 -0.60 6.45
N ALA A 164 19.41 -1.03 5.83
CA ALA A 164 19.36 -2.28 5.08
C ALA A 164 19.89 -2.11 3.65
N PRO A 165 21.01 -2.74 3.27
CA PRO A 165 21.69 -2.46 2.00
C PRO A 165 20.91 -2.90 0.75
N ASN A 166 19.91 -3.78 0.91
CA ASN A 166 19.11 -4.34 -0.19
C ASN A 166 17.69 -3.80 -0.24
N LEU A 167 17.38 -2.78 0.60
CA LEU A 167 16.12 -2.09 0.60
C LEU A 167 16.34 -0.60 0.36
N ASP A 168 15.45 0.03 -0.39
CA ASP A 168 15.42 1.48 -0.53
C ASP A 168 14.12 2.01 0.09
N LEU A 169 14.26 2.79 1.16
CA LEU A 169 13.12 3.40 1.85
C LEU A 169 12.64 4.63 1.07
N VAL A 170 11.57 4.46 0.30
CA VAL A 170 11.01 5.51 -0.56
C VAL A 170 9.83 6.26 0.05
N GLY A 171 9.32 5.83 1.21
CA GLY A 171 8.19 6.52 1.85
C GLY A 171 7.63 5.80 3.06
N ILE A 172 6.58 6.41 3.57
CA ILE A 172 5.77 5.89 4.67
C ILE A 172 4.33 5.69 4.19
N HIS A 173 3.59 4.81 4.85
CA HIS A 173 2.21 4.51 4.54
C HIS A 173 1.40 4.40 5.82
N PHE A 174 0.14 4.78 5.80
CA PHE A 174 -0.85 4.45 6.83
C PHE A 174 -2.22 4.18 6.21
N HIS A 175 -3.05 3.45 6.93
CA HIS A 175 -4.42 3.15 6.54
C HIS A 175 -5.34 3.39 7.73
N LEU A 176 -6.33 4.26 7.55
CA LEU A 176 -7.24 4.65 8.63
C LEU A 176 -8.48 3.77 8.73
N GLY A 177 -8.82 3.07 7.64
CA GLY A 177 -10.01 2.25 7.58
C GLY A 177 -10.74 2.35 6.24
N SER A 178 -11.84 1.60 6.10
CA SER A 178 -12.70 1.64 4.92
C SER A 178 -14.09 1.08 5.29
N PRO A 179 -15.16 1.81 4.95
CA PRO A 179 -15.19 3.14 4.32
C PRO A 179 -14.91 4.27 5.33
N ILE A 180 -14.37 5.40 4.85
CA ILE A 180 -14.24 6.65 5.61
C ILE A 180 -14.99 7.73 4.83
N PHE A 181 -15.91 8.42 5.49
CA PHE A 181 -16.75 9.45 4.87
C PHE A 181 -16.35 10.86 5.28
N GLU A 182 -15.58 10.99 6.38
CA GLU A 182 -15.15 12.28 6.92
C GLU A 182 -13.68 12.55 6.57
N LEU A 183 -13.32 13.82 6.39
CA LEU A 183 -11.95 14.22 6.05
C LEU A 183 -11.07 14.48 7.27
N GLU A 184 -11.67 14.81 8.42
CA GLU A 184 -10.96 15.15 9.65
C GLU A 184 -9.96 14.06 10.11
N PRO A 185 -10.31 12.76 10.10
CA PRO A 185 -9.36 11.70 10.48
C PRO A 185 -8.08 11.68 9.62
N TYR A 186 -8.18 12.06 8.35
CA TYR A 186 -7.00 12.16 7.48
C TYR A 186 -6.08 13.30 7.89
N SER A 187 -6.64 14.48 8.25
CA SER A 187 -5.84 15.62 8.73
C SER A 187 -5.10 15.26 10.02
N ILE A 188 -5.81 14.64 10.98
CA ILE A 188 -5.21 14.22 12.25
C ILE A 188 -4.08 13.20 12.02
N ALA A 189 -4.30 12.23 11.13
CA ALA A 189 -3.28 11.24 10.82
C ALA A 189 -2.05 11.85 10.15
N ILE A 190 -2.24 12.79 9.22
CA ILE A 190 -1.14 13.48 8.55
C ILE A 190 -0.33 14.30 9.55
N ASP A 191 -0.99 14.99 10.51
CA ASP A 191 -0.31 15.74 11.55
C ASP A 191 0.43 14.85 12.57
N THR A 192 0.01 13.58 12.69
CA THR A 192 0.62 12.61 13.63
C THR A 192 1.86 11.94 13.04
N VAL A 193 1.92 11.77 11.73
CA VAL A 193 2.94 11.02 10.99
C VAL A 193 4.10 11.90 10.52
#